data_c8c1b739643825e9200a0fbe2b2ad2a2
#
_entry.id   c8c1b739643825e9200a0fbe2b2ad2a2
#
_cell.length_a   1.000
_cell.length_b   1.000
_cell.length_c   1.000
_cell.angle_alpha   90.00
_cell.angle_beta   90.00
_cell.angle_gamma   90.00
#
_symmetry.space_group_name_H-M   'P 1'
#
loop_
_entity.id
_entity.type
_entity.pdbx_description
1 polymer ?
#
loop_
_entity_poly.entity_id
_entity_poly.type
_entity_poly.pdbx_seq_one_letter_code
_entity_poly.pdbx_strand_id
1 'polypeptide(L)'
;MSTLERISQLGEEASAAIAAAADAAALEELRVRYLGRKSELTTILRGIGDLPAAEKGPVGSLANDVRSRLETEIRTRKAALAAGELEARLATDRIDVTLPGTPPVRTGHLHPITQTRRELEDIFCGLGYRVMDGPEVEHDFYNFTALNHPPGHPARMEQDTFYVDPGSLAEGVLAHGGLPPGPRDVLLRTHTSPNQVRAMQESPPPLFIVVPGTVYRRDTMDATHLPMFSQIEGLAV
;
A
#
# COMPACT_ATOMS: atom_id res chain seq x y z
N MET A 1 28.62 63.69 9.56
CA MET A 1 27.89 62.85 8.64
C MET A 1 26.45 62.84 9.06
N SER A 2 25.52 63.21 8.22
CA SER A 2 24.10 63.21 8.56
C SER A 2 23.56 61.77 8.63
N THR A 3 22.45 61.53 9.32
CA THR A 3 21.82 60.22 9.39
C THR A 3 21.45 59.71 8.01
N LEU A 4 21.03 60.59 7.12
CA LEU A 4 20.71 60.24 5.71
C LEU A 4 21.93 59.76 4.95
N GLU A 5 23.07 60.46 5.05
CA GLU A 5 24.34 60.04 4.42
C GLU A 5 24.79 58.66 4.91
N ARG A 6 24.65 58.42 6.22
CA ARG A 6 25.00 57.11 6.84
C ARG A 6 24.14 55.95 6.32
N ILE A 7 22.83 56.16 6.18
CA ILE A 7 21.92 55.15 5.59
C ILE A 7 22.28 54.85 4.14
N SER A 8 22.57 55.89 3.32
CA SER A 8 22.99 55.69 1.94
C SER A 8 24.29 54.90 1.86
N GLN A 9 25.30 55.26 2.65
CA GLN A 9 26.58 54.58 2.71
C GLN A 9 26.42 53.10 3.13
N LEU A 10 25.64 52.80 4.18
CA LEU A 10 25.33 51.46 4.61
C LEU A 10 24.65 50.64 3.50
N GLY A 11 23.73 51.27 2.76
CA GLY A 11 23.07 50.63 1.63
C GLY A 11 24.05 50.25 0.50
N GLU A 12 24.99 51.13 0.18
CA GLU A 12 26.01 50.87 -0.86
C GLU A 12 27.01 49.79 -0.42
N GLU A 13 27.50 49.87 0.83
CA GLU A 13 28.40 48.86 1.40
C GLU A 13 27.73 47.49 1.43
N ALA A 14 26.46 47.42 1.83
CA ALA A 14 25.69 46.16 1.90
C ALA A 14 25.46 45.60 0.48
N SER A 15 25.05 46.42 -0.50
CA SER A 15 24.83 45.99 -1.89
C SER A 15 26.12 45.43 -2.51
N ALA A 16 27.25 46.10 -2.31
CA ALA A 16 28.54 45.59 -2.79
C ALA A 16 28.93 44.26 -2.14
N ALA A 17 28.73 44.13 -0.82
CA ALA A 17 29.02 42.88 -0.12
C ALA A 17 28.08 41.73 -0.55
N ILE A 18 26.78 41.98 -0.75
CA ILE A 18 25.78 40.98 -1.24
C ILE A 18 26.16 40.50 -2.65
N ALA A 19 26.56 41.44 -3.54
CA ALA A 19 26.99 41.08 -4.90
C ALA A 19 28.25 40.20 -4.91
N ALA A 20 29.17 40.43 -3.96
CA ALA A 20 30.43 39.68 -3.83
C ALA A 20 30.30 38.37 -3.04
N ALA A 21 29.14 38.07 -2.44
CA ALA A 21 28.96 36.84 -1.67
C ALA A 21 29.23 35.59 -2.52
N ALA A 22 30.15 34.74 -2.07
CA ALA A 22 30.58 33.56 -2.80
C ALA A 22 29.62 32.37 -2.67
N ASP A 23 28.94 32.26 -1.55
CA ASP A 23 28.04 31.13 -1.23
C ASP A 23 26.84 31.58 -0.38
N ALA A 24 25.92 30.63 -0.15
CA ALA A 24 24.69 30.86 0.60
C ALA A 24 24.94 31.18 2.10
N ALA A 25 26.02 30.65 2.69
CA ALA A 25 26.36 30.90 4.08
C ALA A 25 26.86 32.34 4.28
N ALA A 26 27.77 32.79 3.45
CA ALA A 26 28.27 34.21 3.42
C ALA A 26 27.09 35.17 3.19
N LEU A 27 26.17 34.85 2.28
CA LEU A 27 24.99 35.65 2.04
C LEU A 27 24.07 35.77 3.25
N GLU A 28 23.89 34.68 3.99
CA GLU A 28 23.09 34.69 5.21
C GLU A 28 23.74 35.47 6.37
N GLU A 29 25.07 35.43 6.48
CA GLU A 29 25.80 36.28 7.41
C GLU A 29 25.61 37.76 7.10
N LEU A 30 25.68 38.15 5.83
CA LEU A 30 25.41 39.50 5.37
C LEU A 30 23.99 39.95 5.65
N ARG A 31 23.01 39.05 5.44
CA ARG A 31 21.60 39.30 5.81
C ARG A 31 21.46 39.62 7.29
N VAL A 32 22.09 38.82 8.16
CA VAL A 32 22.06 39.05 9.61
C VAL A 32 22.76 40.36 9.97
N ARG A 33 23.90 40.63 9.36
CA ARG A 33 24.70 41.85 9.61
C ARG A 33 23.95 43.14 9.27
N TYR A 34 23.31 43.18 8.09
CA TYR A 34 22.71 44.43 7.57
C TYR A 34 21.21 44.55 7.85
N LEU A 35 20.48 43.43 7.95
CA LEU A 35 19.02 43.39 8.13
C LEU A 35 18.58 42.74 9.44
N GLY A 36 19.51 42.21 10.22
CA GLY A 36 19.21 41.55 11.48
C GLY A 36 18.68 42.51 12.56
N ARG A 37 18.15 41.96 13.63
CA ARG A 37 17.54 42.73 14.74
C ARG A 37 18.52 43.74 15.42
N LYS A 38 19.79 43.46 15.36
CA LYS A 38 20.87 44.30 15.94
C LYS A 38 21.65 45.05 14.89
N SER A 39 21.22 45.05 13.61
CA SER A 39 21.89 45.80 12.55
C SER A 39 21.80 47.32 12.77
N GLU A 40 22.77 48.05 12.24
CA GLU A 40 22.82 49.50 12.33
C GLU A 40 21.57 50.12 11.67
N LEU A 41 21.12 49.60 10.52
CA LEU A 41 19.91 50.05 9.83
C LEU A 41 18.65 49.86 10.71
N THR A 42 18.52 48.69 11.38
CA THR A 42 17.41 48.43 12.27
C THR A 42 17.48 49.34 13.53
N THR A 43 18.67 49.65 14.00
CA THR A 43 18.87 50.54 15.14
C THR A 43 18.48 51.97 14.78
N ILE A 44 18.86 52.47 13.62
CA ILE A 44 18.43 53.77 13.09
C ILE A 44 16.92 53.86 12.97
N LEU A 45 16.27 52.80 12.40
CA LEU A 45 14.82 52.76 12.26
C LEU A 45 14.08 52.79 13.61
N ARG A 46 14.64 52.16 14.65
CA ARG A 46 14.07 52.23 16.02
C ARG A 46 14.26 53.61 16.69
N GLY A 47 15.37 54.27 16.38
CA GLY A 47 15.69 55.61 16.90
C GLY A 47 15.02 56.79 16.20
N ILE A 48 14.20 56.53 15.16
CA ILE A 48 13.49 57.60 14.41
C ILE A 48 12.61 58.46 15.34
N GLY A 49 12.06 57.84 16.41
CA GLY A 49 11.26 58.57 17.40
C GLY A 49 11.95 59.76 18.03
N ASP A 50 13.29 59.73 18.20
CA ASP A 50 14.11 60.73 18.88
C ASP A 50 14.62 61.82 17.96
N LEU A 51 14.39 61.71 16.63
CA LEU A 51 14.82 62.71 15.67
C LEU A 51 13.89 63.92 15.59
N PRO A 52 14.38 65.10 15.13
CA PRO A 52 13.55 66.27 14.85
C PRO A 52 12.41 65.95 13.88
N ALA A 53 11.24 66.57 14.06
CA ALA A 53 10.03 66.24 13.23
C ALA A 53 10.26 66.39 11.72
N ALA A 54 11.10 67.32 11.28
CA ALA A 54 11.44 67.53 9.89
C ALA A 54 12.28 66.39 9.26
N GLU A 55 13.03 65.61 10.06
CA GLU A 55 13.94 64.56 9.62
C GLU A 55 13.29 63.15 9.66
N LYS A 56 12.26 62.97 10.49
CA LYS A 56 11.61 61.65 10.66
C LYS A 56 11.12 61.05 9.35
N GLY A 57 10.42 61.82 8.58
CA GLY A 57 9.86 61.38 7.26
C GLY A 57 10.94 60.93 6.30
N PRO A 58 11.87 61.82 5.94
CA PRO A 58 12.94 61.46 5.00
C PRO A 58 13.83 60.31 5.44
N VAL A 59 14.20 60.22 6.73
CA VAL A 59 15.03 59.15 7.29
C VAL A 59 14.27 57.82 7.28
N GLY A 60 13.00 57.83 7.64
CA GLY A 60 12.16 56.61 7.62
C GLY A 60 11.94 56.05 6.21
N SER A 61 11.65 56.94 5.25
CA SER A 61 11.49 56.54 3.85
C SER A 61 12.76 55.92 3.29
N LEU A 62 13.90 56.64 3.41
CA LEU A 62 15.19 56.19 2.87
C LEU A 62 15.63 54.85 3.52
N ALA A 63 15.47 54.70 4.82
CA ALA A 63 15.84 53.45 5.52
C ALA A 63 14.96 52.26 5.07
N ASN A 64 13.65 52.46 4.86
CA ASN A 64 12.78 51.42 4.34
C ASN A 64 13.09 51.10 2.85
N ASP A 65 13.40 52.09 2.05
CA ASP A 65 13.78 51.89 0.62
C ASP A 65 15.08 51.06 0.55
N VAL A 66 16.09 51.42 1.33
CA VAL A 66 17.36 50.67 1.42
C VAL A 66 17.10 49.25 1.89
N ARG A 67 16.28 49.07 2.91
CA ARG A 67 15.91 47.72 3.41
C ARG A 67 15.25 46.87 2.35
N SER A 68 14.24 47.39 1.66
CA SER A 68 13.50 46.68 0.62
C SER A 68 14.39 46.32 -0.57
N ARG A 69 15.29 47.25 -0.96
CA ARG A 69 16.30 47.00 -1.99
C ARG A 69 17.23 45.86 -1.59
N LEU A 70 17.80 45.88 -0.37
CA LEU A 70 18.72 44.86 0.09
C LEU A 70 18.02 43.45 0.23
N GLU A 71 16.79 43.44 0.68
CA GLU A 71 15.99 42.19 0.73
C GLU A 71 15.80 41.58 -0.67
N THR A 72 15.59 42.43 -1.67
CA THR A 72 15.45 42.00 -3.07
C THR A 72 16.78 41.50 -3.64
N GLU A 73 17.88 42.24 -3.40
CA GLU A 73 19.22 41.84 -3.84
C GLU A 73 19.66 40.53 -3.25
N ILE A 74 19.43 40.30 -1.94
CA ILE A 74 19.71 39.04 -1.25
C ILE A 74 18.91 37.88 -1.91
N ARG A 75 17.63 38.07 -2.18
CA ARG A 75 16.79 37.06 -2.83
C ARG A 75 17.30 36.72 -4.23
N THR A 76 17.64 37.71 -5.00
CA THR A 76 18.18 37.54 -6.36
C THR A 76 19.54 36.83 -6.33
N ARG A 77 20.44 37.25 -5.43
CA ARG A 77 21.75 36.59 -5.28
C ARG A 77 21.64 35.16 -4.83
N LYS A 78 20.74 34.87 -3.86
CA LYS A 78 20.46 33.49 -3.40
C LYS A 78 19.97 32.59 -4.53
N ALA A 79 19.07 33.07 -5.38
CA ALA A 79 18.58 32.32 -6.53
C ALA A 79 19.73 32.08 -7.56
N ALA A 80 20.58 33.08 -7.82
CA ALA A 80 21.71 32.89 -8.70
C ALA A 80 22.75 31.90 -8.18
N LEU A 81 23.07 31.93 -6.88
CA LEU A 81 23.97 30.95 -6.25
C LEU A 81 23.41 29.55 -6.32
N ALA A 82 22.12 29.35 -6.01
CA ALA A 82 21.47 28.05 -6.11
C ALA A 82 21.40 27.51 -7.54
N ALA A 83 21.16 28.36 -8.52
CA ALA A 83 21.19 27.99 -9.94
C ALA A 83 22.58 27.53 -10.38
N GLY A 84 23.62 28.28 -9.99
CA GLY A 84 25.01 27.91 -10.29
C GLY A 84 25.45 26.62 -9.65
N GLU A 85 25.04 26.37 -8.39
CA GLU A 85 25.32 25.12 -7.70
C GLU A 85 24.62 23.94 -8.38
N LEU A 86 23.37 24.11 -8.78
CA LEU A 86 22.62 23.07 -9.52
C LEU A 86 23.29 22.77 -10.86
N GLU A 87 23.70 23.79 -11.59
CA GLU A 87 24.37 23.63 -12.89
C GLU A 87 25.72 22.91 -12.75
N ALA A 88 26.50 23.26 -11.71
CA ALA A 88 27.74 22.56 -11.39
C ALA A 88 27.51 21.08 -11.05
N ARG A 89 26.48 20.78 -10.28
CA ARG A 89 26.09 19.39 -9.97
C ARG A 89 25.67 18.64 -11.23
N LEU A 90 24.82 19.21 -12.07
CA LEU A 90 24.36 18.58 -13.31
C LEU A 90 25.52 18.32 -14.30
N ALA A 91 26.58 19.13 -14.25
CA ALA A 91 27.76 18.91 -15.07
C ALA A 91 28.65 17.74 -14.57
N THR A 92 28.64 17.47 -13.27
CA THR A 92 29.48 16.46 -12.63
C THR A 92 28.77 15.14 -12.34
N ASP A 93 27.48 15.19 -12.00
CA ASP A 93 26.66 14.02 -11.70
C ASP A 93 26.31 13.27 -13.00
N ARG A 94 27.16 12.33 -13.37
CA ARG A 94 26.91 11.41 -14.49
C ARG A 94 26.25 10.16 -13.99
N ILE A 95 25.06 9.87 -14.49
CA ILE A 95 24.41 8.56 -14.31
C ILE A 95 24.85 7.67 -15.46
N ASP A 96 25.47 6.55 -15.14
CA ASP A 96 25.79 5.51 -16.13
C ASP A 96 24.53 4.74 -16.47
N VAL A 97 23.93 5.08 -17.60
CA VAL A 97 22.69 4.42 -18.09
C VAL A 97 22.91 3.01 -18.61
N THR A 98 24.16 2.55 -18.72
CA THR A 98 24.47 1.17 -19.12
C THR A 98 24.44 0.20 -17.94
N LEU A 99 24.48 0.71 -16.70
CA LEU A 99 24.33 -0.12 -15.51
C LEU A 99 22.87 -0.62 -15.42
N PRO A 100 22.68 -1.89 -15.02
CA PRO A 100 21.34 -2.40 -14.79
C PRO A 100 20.65 -1.54 -13.73
N GLY A 101 19.41 -1.16 -13.99
CA GLY A 101 18.59 -0.44 -13.03
C GLY A 101 18.38 -1.23 -11.75
N THR A 102 17.86 -0.59 -10.70
CA THR A 102 17.46 -1.29 -9.49
C THR A 102 16.47 -2.39 -9.87
N PRO A 103 16.76 -3.68 -9.60
CA PRO A 103 15.84 -4.74 -9.96
C PRO A 103 14.50 -4.47 -9.27
N PRO A 104 13.37 -4.68 -9.98
CA PRO A 104 12.08 -4.51 -9.37
C PRO A 104 11.98 -5.42 -8.14
N VAL A 105 11.41 -4.90 -7.06
CA VAL A 105 11.10 -5.70 -5.88
C VAL A 105 10.27 -6.88 -6.36
N ARG A 106 10.77 -8.10 -6.16
CA ARG A 106 10.02 -9.30 -6.53
C ARG A 106 8.74 -9.29 -5.71
N THR A 107 7.62 -9.10 -6.36
CA THR A 107 6.31 -9.34 -5.77
C THR A 107 6.25 -10.80 -5.36
N GLY A 108 5.60 -11.09 -4.21
CA GLY A 108 5.47 -12.46 -3.73
C GLY A 108 4.87 -13.39 -4.81
N HIS A 109 5.16 -14.68 -4.68
CA HIS A 109 4.58 -15.71 -5.53
C HIS A 109 3.36 -16.34 -4.84
N LEU A 110 2.42 -16.82 -5.64
CA LEU A 110 1.31 -17.61 -5.13
C LEU A 110 1.83 -18.94 -4.55
N HIS A 111 1.15 -19.44 -3.52
CA HIS A 111 1.43 -20.76 -2.98
C HIS A 111 1.36 -21.84 -4.07
N PRO A 112 2.23 -22.86 -4.10
CA PRO A 112 2.23 -23.89 -5.14
C PRO A 112 0.87 -24.55 -5.38
N ILE A 113 0.13 -24.88 -4.33
CA ILE A 113 -1.23 -25.44 -4.44
C ILE A 113 -2.16 -24.48 -5.18
N THR A 114 -2.09 -23.17 -4.91
CA THR A 114 -2.92 -22.17 -5.61
C THR A 114 -2.53 -22.06 -7.09
N GLN A 115 -1.24 -22.16 -7.41
CA GLN A 115 -0.76 -22.15 -8.80
C GLN A 115 -1.27 -23.38 -9.56
N THR A 116 -1.08 -24.56 -8.98
CA THR A 116 -1.53 -25.83 -9.58
C THR A 116 -3.05 -25.86 -9.75
N ARG A 117 -3.81 -25.41 -8.74
CA ARG A 117 -5.26 -25.29 -8.82
C ARG A 117 -5.68 -24.42 -10.02
N ARG A 118 -5.10 -23.22 -10.16
CA ARG A 118 -5.41 -22.30 -11.27
C ARG A 118 -5.06 -22.90 -12.63
N GLU A 119 -3.91 -23.54 -12.74
CA GLU A 119 -3.48 -24.19 -13.97
C GLU A 119 -4.46 -25.31 -14.40
N LEU A 120 -4.90 -26.13 -13.45
CA LEU A 120 -5.90 -27.17 -13.69
C LEU A 120 -7.27 -26.58 -14.07
N GLU A 121 -7.72 -25.55 -13.35
CA GLU A 121 -8.96 -24.83 -13.67
C GLU A 121 -8.92 -24.28 -15.12
N ASP A 122 -7.82 -23.63 -15.50
CA ASP A 122 -7.64 -23.06 -16.86
C ASP A 122 -7.67 -24.16 -17.93
N ILE A 123 -7.01 -25.31 -17.70
CA ILE A 123 -7.01 -26.45 -18.61
C ILE A 123 -8.45 -26.98 -18.79
N PHE A 124 -9.17 -27.23 -17.71
CA PHE A 124 -10.52 -27.75 -17.79
C PHE A 124 -11.51 -26.75 -18.38
N CYS A 125 -11.38 -25.47 -18.06
CA CYS A 125 -12.16 -24.42 -18.71
C CYS A 125 -11.90 -24.37 -20.23
N GLY A 126 -10.64 -24.53 -20.65
CA GLY A 126 -10.26 -24.64 -22.06
C GLY A 126 -10.89 -25.86 -22.77
N LEU A 127 -11.20 -26.94 -22.04
CA LEU A 127 -11.91 -28.11 -22.50
C LEU A 127 -13.45 -27.97 -22.47
N GLY A 128 -13.96 -26.83 -22.01
CA GLY A 128 -15.40 -26.56 -21.91
C GLY A 128 -16.06 -26.94 -20.58
N TYR A 129 -15.26 -27.25 -19.57
CA TYR A 129 -15.79 -27.50 -18.21
C TYR A 129 -16.07 -26.17 -17.49
N ARG A 130 -17.04 -26.17 -16.60
CA ARG A 130 -17.36 -25.08 -15.69
C ARG A 130 -16.77 -25.37 -14.30
N VAL A 131 -16.06 -24.41 -13.73
CA VAL A 131 -15.62 -24.49 -12.32
C VAL A 131 -16.82 -24.32 -11.41
N MET A 132 -16.97 -25.22 -10.45
CA MET A 132 -18.05 -25.20 -9.47
C MET A 132 -17.50 -25.27 -8.05
N ASP A 133 -17.92 -24.34 -7.21
CA ASP A 133 -17.61 -24.33 -5.78
C ASP A 133 -18.79 -24.87 -4.96
N GLY A 134 -18.52 -25.27 -3.72
CA GLY A 134 -19.52 -25.69 -2.76
C GLY A 134 -19.03 -25.62 -1.31
N PRO A 135 -19.94 -25.83 -0.35
CA PRO A 135 -19.63 -25.71 1.06
C PRO A 135 -18.64 -26.77 1.54
N GLU A 136 -17.74 -26.39 2.45
CA GLU A 136 -16.84 -27.33 3.15
C GLU A 136 -17.54 -28.03 4.31
N VAL A 137 -18.45 -27.33 4.97
CA VAL A 137 -19.39 -27.92 5.94
C VAL A 137 -20.60 -28.41 5.17
N GLU A 138 -20.77 -29.70 5.09
CA GLU A 138 -21.72 -30.32 4.18
C GLU A 138 -22.72 -31.22 4.94
N HIS A 139 -23.88 -31.45 4.36
CA HIS A 139 -24.83 -32.43 4.83
C HIS A 139 -24.42 -33.85 4.45
N ASP A 140 -24.66 -34.82 5.37
CA ASP A 140 -24.44 -36.24 5.14
C ASP A 140 -25.12 -36.73 3.86
N PHE A 141 -26.30 -36.21 3.55
CA PHE A 141 -27.02 -36.52 2.32
C PHE A 141 -26.16 -36.31 1.06
N TYR A 142 -25.56 -35.14 0.90
CA TYR A 142 -24.74 -34.82 -0.26
C TYR A 142 -23.39 -35.54 -0.25
N ASN A 143 -22.78 -35.67 0.94
CA ASN A 143 -21.47 -36.29 1.08
C ASN A 143 -21.48 -37.81 0.91
N PHE A 144 -22.60 -38.45 1.25
CA PHE A 144 -22.69 -39.93 1.27
C PHE A 144 -23.96 -40.48 0.62
N THR A 145 -25.14 -40.13 1.12
CA THR A 145 -26.39 -40.80 0.75
C THR A 145 -26.70 -40.67 -0.74
N ALA A 146 -26.61 -39.46 -1.30
CA ALA A 146 -26.86 -39.19 -2.71
C ALA A 146 -25.78 -39.76 -3.66
N LEU A 147 -24.61 -40.09 -3.13
CA LEU A 147 -23.50 -40.76 -3.83
C LEU A 147 -23.48 -42.28 -3.65
N ASN A 148 -24.59 -42.85 -3.18
CA ASN A 148 -24.77 -44.29 -2.99
C ASN A 148 -23.84 -44.94 -1.94
N HIS A 149 -23.47 -44.15 -0.90
CA HIS A 149 -22.83 -44.72 0.30
C HIS A 149 -23.91 -45.07 1.33
N PRO A 150 -24.26 -46.36 1.51
CA PRO A 150 -25.34 -46.75 2.42
C PRO A 150 -24.96 -46.53 3.91
N PRO A 151 -25.95 -46.50 4.81
CA PRO A 151 -25.70 -46.58 6.25
C PRO A 151 -24.83 -47.80 6.59
N GLY A 152 -23.76 -47.60 7.37
CA GLY A 152 -22.81 -48.68 7.70
C GLY A 152 -21.61 -48.78 6.75
N HIS A 153 -21.54 -48.00 5.67
CA HIS A 153 -20.34 -47.93 4.86
C HIS A 153 -19.14 -47.44 5.68
N PRO A 154 -17.94 -48.07 5.57
CA PRO A 154 -16.76 -47.67 6.37
C PRO A 154 -16.42 -46.19 6.32
N ALA A 155 -16.50 -45.55 5.15
CA ALA A 155 -16.23 -44.13 5.00
C ALA A 155 -17.13 -43.20 5.83
N ARG A 156 -18.27 -43.68 6.35
CA ARG A 156 -19.18 -42.93 7.22
C ARG A 156 -18.86 -43.10 8.71
N MET A 157 -17.81 -43.85 9.05
CA MET A 157 -17.43 -44.07 10.45
C MET A 157 -16.74 -42.83 11.02
N GLU A 158 -16.90 -42.58 12.30
CA GLU A 158 -16.29 -41.45 13.02
C GLU A 158 -14.75 -41.45 12.96
N GLN A 159 -14.15 -42.60 12.74
CA GLN A 159 -12.71 -42.73 12.60
C GLN A 159 -12.17 -42.09 11.30
N ASP A 160 -13.03 -41.95 10.29
CA ASP A 160 -12.62 -41.47 8.95
C ASP A 160 -13.24 -40.10 8.60
N THR A 161 -14.28 -39.66 9.32
CA THR A 161 -15.05 -38.45 9.04
C THR A 161 -15.13 -37.54 10.24
N PHE A 162 -14.95 -36.24 10.02
CA PHE A 162 -15.19 -35.19 11.02
C PHE A 162 -16.65 -34.77 10.97
N TYR A 163 -17.43 -35.20 11.95
CA TYR A 163 -18.80 -34.74 12.17
C TYR A 163 -18.80 -33.45 12.99
N VAL A 164 -19.68 -32.53 12.66
CA VAL A 164 -19.86 -31.26 13.38
C VAL A 164 -20.89 -31.48 14.48
N ASP A 165 -20.59 -31.03 15.70
CA ASP A 165 -21.54 -31.06 16.80
C ASP A 165 -22.72 -30.12 16.49
N PRO A 166 -23.97 -30.63 16.44
CA PRO A 166 -25.14 -29.80 16.18
C PRO A 166 -25.29 -28.63 17.14
N GLY A 167 -24.83 -28.75 18.38
CA GLY A 167 -24.87 -27.69 19.39
C GLY A 167 -23.90 -26.51 19.06
N SER A 168 -22.94 -26.72 18.18
CA SER A 168 -22.01 -25.69 17.72
C SER A 168 -22.47 -24.94 16.47
N LEU A 169 -23.56 -25.37 15.83
CA LEU A 169 -24.07 -24.75 14.62
C LEU A 169 -24.86 -23.48 14.94
N ALA A 170 -24.84 -22.54 14.01
CA ALA A 170 -25.62 -21.32 14.12
C ALA A 170 -27.13 -21.62 14.17
N GLU A 171 -27.89 -20.78 14.87
CA GLU A 171 -29.35 -20.90 14.93
C GLU A 171 -29.94 -20.86 13.52
N GLY A 172 -30.87 -21.76 13.23
CA GLY A 172 -31.53 -21.86 11.93
C GLY A 172 -30.81 -22.73 10.89
N VAL A 173 -29.67 -23.31 11.20
CA VAL A 173 -29.07 -24.35 10.36
C VAL A 173 -29.96 -25.60 10.40
N LEU A 174 -30.38 -26.06 9.23
CA LEU A 174 -31.23 -27.23 9.09
C LEU A 174 -30.50 -28.35 8.33
N ALA A 175 -30.76 -29.60 8.68
CA ALA A 175 -30.31 -30.71 7.88
C ALA A 175 -31.05 -30.76 6.53
N HIS A 176 -30.57 -31.60 5.61
CA HIS A 176 -31.29 -31.86 4.37
C HIS A 176 -32.68 -32.44 4.71
N GLY A 177 -33.73 -31.81 4.19
CA GLY A 177 -35.12 -32.17 4.57
C GLY A 177 -35.77 -31.21 5.53
N GLY A 178 -35.07 -30.17 5.99
CA GLY A 178 -35.65 -29.04 6.76
C GLY A 178 -35.85 -29.30 8.25
N LEU A 179 -35.29 -30.39 8.80
CA LEU A 179 -35.29 -30.71 10.24
C LEU A 179 -34.04 -30.21 10.94
N PRO A 180 -34.07 -29.96 12.26
CA PRO A 180 -32.83 -29.71 13.01
C PRO A 180 -31.83 -30.85 12.82
N PRO A 181 -30.52 -30.53 12.64
CA PRO A 181 -29.51 -31.55 12.38
C PRO A 181 -29.32 -32.48 13.58
N GLY A 182 -29.28 -33.79 13.33
CA GLY A 182 -28.88 -34.82 14.30
C GLY A 182 -27.33 -34.93 14.41
N PRO A 183 -26.84 -35.82 15.27
CA PRO A 183 -25.41 -35.94 15.58
C PRO A 183 -24.49 -36.28 14.41
N ARG A 184 -25.01 -36.75 13.28
CA ARG A 184 -24.24 -37.13 12.10
C ARG A 184 -24.78 -36.57 10.81
N ASP A 185 -25.62 -35.54 10.89
CA ASP A 185 -26.25 -34.96 9.72
C ASP A 185 -25.38 -33.91 9.04
N VAL A 186 -24.40 -33.32 9.78
CA VAL A 186 -23.49 -32.29 9.29
C VAL A 186 -22.06 -32.73 9.56
N LEU A 187 -21.19 -32.52 8.56
CA LEU A 187 -19.80 -32.96 8.59
C LEU A 187 -18.90 -32.04 7.79
N LEU A 188 -17.58 -32.16 7.95
CA LEU A 188 -16.62 -31.61 7.00
C LEU A 188 -16.50 -32.55 5.80
N ARG A 189 -16.71 -32.05 4.59
CA ARG A 189 -16.74 -32.88 3.39
C ARG A 189 -15.44 -33.68 3.23
N THR A 190 -15.57 -34.96 2.93
CA THR A 190 -14.46 -35.90 2.77
C THR A 190 -13.92 -35.96 1.34
N HIS A 191 -14.64 -35.38 0.40
CA HIS A 191 -14.32 -35.22 -1.03
C HIS A 191 -15.13 -34.07 -1.63
N THR A 192 -14.83 -33.66 -2.86
CA THR A 192 -15.56 -32.59 -3.54
C THR A 192 -16.80 -33.06 -4.32
N SER A 193 -17.08 -34.37 -4.32
CA SER A 193 -18.21 -35.01 -5.03
C SER A 193 -19.61 -34.50 -4.64
N PRO A 194 -19.89 -33.95 -3.43
CA PRO A 194 -21.19 -33.34 -3.13
C PRO A 194 -21.63 -32.31 -4.20
N ASN A 195 -20.70 -31.61 -4.81
CA ASN A 195 -20.99 -30.62 -5.84
C ASN A 195 -21.47 -31.26 -7.16
N GLN A 196 -21.13 -32.51 -7.42
CA GLN A 196 -21.68 -33.25 -8.58
C GLN A 196 -23.19 -33.45 -8.40
N VAL A 197 -23.63 -33.81 -7.20
CA VAL A 197 -25.07 -33.94 -6.88
C VAL A 197 -25.78 -32.60 -7.04
N ARG A 198 -25.21 -31.53 -6.51
CA ARG A 198 -25.76 -30.18 -6.61
C ARG A 198 -25.86 -29.73 -8.06
N ALA A 199 -24.81 -29.96 -8.85
CA ALA A 199 -24.80 -29.64 -10.28
C ALA A 199 -25.89 -30.35 -11.07
N MET A 200 -26.09 -31.68 -10.79
CA MET A 200 -27.14 -32.46 -11.42
C MET A 200 -28.56 -32.05 -10.97
N GLN A 201 -28.70 -31.48 -9.76
CA GLN A 201 -29.97 -30.89 -9.32
C GLN A 201 -30.27 -29.54 -9.97
N GLU A 202 -29.24 -28.79 -10.31
CA GLU A 202 -29.35 -27.45 -10.93
C GLU A 202 -29.58 -27.51 -12.44
N SER A 203 -28.98 -28.48 -13.13
CA SER A 203 -28.95 -28.51 -14.58
C SER A 203 -29.04 -29.93 -15.13
N PRO A 204 -29.81 -30.18 -16.21
CA PRO A 204 -29.81 -31.44 -16.95
C PRO A 204 -28.50 -31.63 -17.74
N PRO A 205 -28.16 -32.86 -18.12
CA PRO A 205 -27.09 -33.12 -19.09
C PRO A 205 -27.35 -32.47 -20.45
N PRO A 206 -26.29 -32.14 -21.22
CA PRO A 206 -24.88 -32.46 -20.95
C PRO A 206 -24.26 -31.56 -19.87
N LEU A 207 -23.47 -32.16 -18.98
CA LEU A 207 -22.88 -31.48 -17.84
C LEU A 207 -21.38 -31.76 -17.80
N PHE A 208 -20.59 -30.70 -17.82
CA PHE A 208 -19.13 -30.73 -17.69
C PHE A 208 -18.72 -29.78 -16.58
N ILE A 209 -18.30 -30.30 -15.43
CA ILE A 209 -17.87 -29.53 -14.29
C ILE A 209 -16.52 -30.00 -13.75
N VAL A 210 -15.76 -29.06 -13.19
CA VAL A 210 -14.58 -29.32 -12.38
C VAL A 210 -14.76 -28.67 -11.01
N VAL A 211 -14.46 -29.42 -9.97
CA VAL A 211 -14.72 -29.02 -8.57
C VAL A 211 -13.41 -29.07 -7.77
N PRO A 212 -12.65 -27.98 -7.74
CA PRO A 212 -11.52 -27.83 -6.83
C PRO A 212 -12.02 -27.51 -5.42
N GLY A 213 -11.29 -27.95 -4.40
CA GLY A 213 -11.64 -27.58 -3.02
C GLY A 213 -10.80 -28.27 -1.96
N THR A 214 -10.96 -27.78 -0.74
CA THR A 214 -10.40 -28.41 0.45
C THR A 214 -11.31 -29.53 0.93
N VAL A 215 -10.74 -30.63 1.36
CA VAL A 215 -11.43 -31.80 1.89
C VAL A 215 -10.78 -32.26 3.18
N TYR A 216 -11.51 -33.00 3.99
CA TYR A 216 -11.15 -33.32 5.37
C TYR A 216 -11.36 -34.79 5.63
N ARG A 217 -10.31 -35.45 6.16
CA ARG A 217 -10.38 -36.85 6.60
C ARG A 217 -9.69 -36.99 7.93
N ARG A 218 -10.25 -37.82 8.79
CA ARG A 218 -9.73 -38.05 10.15
C ARG A 218 -8.56 -39.04 10.13
N ASP A 219 -7.65 -38.88 9.17
CA ASP A 219 -6.45 -39.70 9.08
C ASP A 219 -5.44 -39.32 10.16
N THR A 220 -4.69 -40.29 10.62
CA THR A 220 -3.54 -40.03 11.50
C THR A 220 -2.48 -39.25 10.67
N MET A 221 -2.02 -38.14 11.21
CA MET A 221 -0.95 -37.33 10.56
C MET A 221 0.37 -38.12 10.49
N ASP A 222 0.87 -38.31 9.28
CA ASP A 222 2.19 -38.89 9.02
C ASP A 222 2.89 -38.14 7.87
N ALA A 223 3.95 -38.71 7.30
CA ALA A 223 4.70 -38.10 6.22
C ALA A 223 3.91 -37.95 4.91
N THR A 224 2.80 -38.69 4.75
CA THR A 224 2.01 -38.76 3.50
C THR A 224 0.53 -38.43 3.70
N HIS A 225 0.06 -38.33 4.93
CA HIS A 225 -1.34 -38.06 5.26
C HIS A 225 -1.51 -36.80 6.09
N LEU A 226 -2.38 -35.94 5.64
CA LEU A 226 -2.84 -34.75 6.36
C LEU A 226 -4.35 -34.80 6.52
N PRO A 227 -4.92 -34.39 7.66
CA PRO A 227 -6.36 -34.39 7.88
C PRO A 227 -7.11 -33.38 7.00
N MET A 228 -6.41 -32.44 6.40
CA MET A 228 -6.92 -31.42 5.48
C MET A 228 -6.02 -31.38 4.26
N PHE A 229 -6.57 -31.55 3.06
CA PHE A 229 -5.82 -31.48 1.81
C PHE A 229 -6.68 -30.93 0.67
N SER A 230 -6.03 -30.56 -0.43
CA SER A 230 -6.70 -30.06 -1.63
C SER A 230 -7.02 -31.20 -2.57
N GLN A 231 -8.22 -31.17 -3.13
CA GLN A 231 -8.69 -32.13 -4.13
C GLN A 231 -9.30 -31.37 -5.31
N ILE A 232 -9.25 -31.98 -6.49
CA ILE A 232 -9.98 -31.54 -7.68
C ILE A 232 -10.65 -32.75 -8.30
N GLU A 233 -11.93 -32.65 -8.61
CA GLU A 233 -12.71 -33.68 -9.29
C GLU A 233 -13.33 -33.12 -10.56
N GLY A 234 -13.48 -33.98 -11.57
CA GLY A 234 -14.19 -33.66 -12.82
C GLY A 234 -15.38 -34.58 -13.02
N LEU A 235 -16.50 -34.03 -13.49
CA LEU A 235 -17.67 -34.78 -13.93
C LEU A 235 -18.01 -34.42 -15.39
N ALA A 236 -18.22 -35.45 -16.20
CA ALA A 236 -18.73 -35.33 -17.56
C ALA A 236 -19.93 -36.27 -17.70
N VAL A 237 -21.09 -35.73 -18.05
CA VAL A 237 -22.34 -36.48 -18.29
C VAL A 237 -22.94 -36.05 -19.61
#